data_947d95c9ab2b11b60ff9c3abb6dd0207
#
_entry.id   947d95c9ab2b11b60ff9c3abb6dd0207
#
_cell.length_a   1.000
_cell.length_b   1.000
_cell.length_c   1.000
_cell.angle_alpha   90.00
_cell.angle_beta   90.00
_cell.angle_gamma   90.00
#
_symmetry.space_group_name_H-M   'P 1'
#
loop_
_entity.id
_entity.type
_entity.pdbx_description
1 polymer ?
#
loop_
_entity_poly.entity_id
_entity_poly.type
_entity_poly.pdbx_seq_one_letter_code
_entity_poly.pdbx_strand_id
1 'polypeptide(L)'
;VGALDAVADVVGVCLLMEAIAPDTVVASPVHVGSGQVRCAHGILPVPAPATAHILQGVPIYGGTVRGELCTPTGAALIKHFASSFGPMPAMTLQAVGYGMGSKDFEAANCLRACLGETQAQAAQVCELACNLDDMTGEALGYAQERLWEAGALDVYTTAIGMKKGRPGVMLTCLARPEQAKALAELMLRHTTT
;
A
#
# COMPACT_ATOMS: atom_id res chain seq x y z
N VAL A 1 7.74 -33.34 -4.41
CA VAL A 1 9.07 -32.97 -3.90
C VAL A 1 8.92 -31.65 -3.14
N GLY A 2 9.30 -31.61 -1.87
CA GLY A 2 9.24 -30.38 -1.05
C GLY A 2 7.86 -30.00 -0.52
N ALA A 3 6.83 -30.79 -0.72
CA ALA A 3 5.48 -30.44 -0.26
C ALA A 3 5.40 -30.33 1.28
N LEU A 4 6.08 -31.21 2.02
CA LEU A 4 6.09 -31.17 3.47
C LEU A 4 6.92 -29.98 4.01
N ASP A 5 8.02 -29.67 3.35
CA ASP A 5 8.88 -28.52 3.65
C ASP A 5 8.09 -27.21 3.49
N ALA A 6 7.47 -27.02 2.33
CA ALA A 6 6.64 -25.86 2.08
C ALA A 6 5.43 -25.74 3.05
N VAL A 7 4.84 -26.88 3.44
CA VAL A 7 3.75 -26.90 4.44
C VAL A 7 4.29 -26.49 5.81
N ALA A 8 5.44 -27.00 6.22
CA ALA A 8 6.07 -26.62 7.48
C ALA A 8 6.42 -25.13 7.53
N ASP A 9 6.98 -24.58 6.45
CA ASP A 9 7.28 -23.16 6.33
C ASP A 9 6.01 -22.30 6.45
N VAL A 10 4.98 -22.62 5.69
CA VAL A 10 3.71 -21.85 5.70
C VAL A 10 3.04 -21.93 7.07
N VAL A 11 2.88 -23.13 7.63
CA VAL A 11 2.24 -23.32 8.96
C VAL A 11 3.06 -22.64 10.03
N GLY A 12 4.39 -22.80 10.01
CA GLY A 12 5.28 -22.16 10.99
C GLY A 12 5.18 -20.65 10.98
N VAL A 13 5.22 -20.04 9.80
CA VAL A 13 5.05 -18.57 9.68
C VAL A 13 3.66 -18.12 10.13
N CYS A 14 2.59 -18.83 9.75
CA CYS A 14 1.24 -18.48 10.19
C CYS A 14 1.10 -18.51 11.71
N LEU A 15 1.61 -19.55 12.37
CA LEU A 15 1.60 -19.65 13.84
C LEU A 15 2.41 -18.54 14.52
N LEU A 16 3.58 -18.19 13.95
CA LEU A 16 4.40 -17.09 14.47
C LEU A 16 3.70 -15.74 14.29
N MET A 17 3.08 -15.50 13.15
CA MET A 17 2.33 -14.27 12.89
C MET A 17 1.09 -14.15 13.81
N GLU A 18 0.40 -15.26 14.06
CA GLU A 18 -0.71 -15.30 15.03
C GLU A 18 -0.24 -15.02 16.45
N ALA A 19 0.91 -15.55 16.85
CA ALA A 19 1.49 -15.33 18.18
C ALA A 19 2.00 -13.91 18.38
N ILE A 20 2.58 -13.29 17.35
CA ILE A 20 3.08 -11.90 17.38
C ILE A 20 1.91 -10.92 17.26
N ALA A 21 0.87 -11.27 16.50
CA ALA A 21 -0.34 -10.49 16.24
C ALA A 21 -0.06 -9.00 15.93
N PRO A 22 0.76 -8.68 14.92
CA PRO A 22 1.05 -7.30 14.60
C PRO A 22 -0.18 -6.60 14.00
N ASP A 23 -0.46 -5.37 14.41
CA ASP A 23 -1.57 -4.57 13.86
C ASP A 23 -1.35 -4.27 12.37
N THR A 24 -0.10 -4.11 11.96
CA THR A 24 0.27 -3.76 10.58
C THR A 24 1.59 -4.41 10.20
N VAL A 25 1.67 -4.87 8.97
CA VAL A 25 2.91 -5.41 8.38
C VAL A 25 3.28 -4.58 7.15
N VAL A 26 4.41 -3.88 7.22
CA VAL A 26 4.94 -3.11 6.10
C VAL A 26 6.14 -3.83 5.52
N ALA A 27 6.09 -4.14 4.23
CA ALA A 27 7.20 -4.77 3.52
C ALA A 27 7.88 -3.79 2.56
N SER A 28 9.20 -3.90 2.40
CA SER A 28 9.90 -3.24 1.30
C SER A 28 9.47 -3.83 -0.05
N PRO A 29 9.70 -3.15 -1.19
CA PRO A 29 9.64 -3.80 -2.49
C PRO A 29 10.46 -5.09 -2.49
N VAL A 30 9.93 -6.14 -3.12
CA VAL A 30 10.53 -7.48 -3.06
C VAL A 30 11.69 -7.61 -4.02
N HIS A 31 12.89 -7.93 -3.49
CA HIS A 31 14.06 -8.23 -4.31
C HIS A 31 13.95 -9.66 -4.85
N VAL A 32 13.58 -9.79 -6.11
CA VAL A 32 13.38 -11.12 -6.72
C VAL A 32 14.66 -11.73 -7.27
N GLY A 33 15.71 -10.93 -7.46
CA GLY A 33 16.94 -11.33 -8.13
C GLY A 33 16.86 -11.18 -9.65
N SER A 34 17.82 -11.73 -10.38
CA SER A 34 17.91 -11.59 -11.84
C SER A 34 18.52 -12.82 -12.51
N GLY A 35 18.45 -12.87 -13.85
CA GLY A 35 19.05 -13.94 -14.65
C GLY A 35 18.18 -15.18 -14.73
N GLN A 36 18.77 -16.35 -14.50
CA GLN A 36 18.13 -17.65 -14.65
C GLN A 36 18.44 -18.56 -13.48
N VAL A 37 17.52 -19.46 -13.16
CA VAL A 37 17.70 -20.50 -12.13
C VAL A 37 17.46 -21.87 -12.76
N ARG A 38 18.30 -22.85 -12.39
CA ARG A 38 18.12 -24.25 -12.77
C ARG A 38 17.29 -24.97 -11.70
N CYS A 39 16.20 -25.57 -12.09
CA CYS A 39 15.34 -26.38 -11.22
C CYS A 39 14.96 -27.71 -11.89
N ALA A 40 14.12 -28.52 -11.23
CA ALA A 40 13.66 -29.81 -11.76
C ALA A 40 12.93 -29.69 -13.12
N HIS A 41 12.37 -28.53 -13.43
CA HIS A 41 11.64 -28.23 -14.68
C HIS A 41 12.53 -27.59 -15.77
N GLY A 42 13.85 -27.56 -15.58
CA GLY A 42 14.80 -26.96 -16.50
C GLY A 42 15.34 -25.60 -16.04
N ILE A 43 15.73 -24.78 -17.00
CA ILE A 43 16.25 -23.43 -16.75
C ILE A 43 15.08 -22.44 -16.88
N LEU A 44 14.79 -21.73 -15.80
CA LEU A 44 13.72 -20.75 -15.73
C LEU A 44 14.27 -19.33 -15.55
N PRO A 45 13.59 -18.30 -16.08
CA PRO A 45 13.94 -16.92 -15.79
C PRO A 45 13.66 -16.58 -14.32
N VAL A 46 14.34 -15.57 -13.79
CA VAL A 46 14.10 -15.01 -12.45
C VAL A 46 13.36 -13.68 -12.60
N PRO A 47 12.22 -13.48 -11.91
CA PRO A 47 11.56 -14.45 -11.00
C PRO A 47 10.97 -15.64 -11.76
N ALA A 48 10.93 -16.80 -11.11
CA ALA A 48 10.29 -18.00 -11.67
C ALA A 48 8.80 -17.74 -11.97
N PRO A 49 8.17 -18.43 -12.97
CA PRO A 49 6.80 -18.14 -13.38
C PRO A 49 5.78 -18.15 -12.23
N ALA A 50 5.90 -19.08 -11.30
CA ALA A 50 5.02 -19.13 -10.12
C ALA A 50 5.21 -17.91 -9.22
N THR A 51 6.45 -17.53 -8.93
CA THR A 51 6.77 -16.31 -8.14
C THR A 51 6.24 -15.05 -8.83
N ALA A 52 6.45 -14.92 -10.14
CA ALA A 52 5.95 -13.79 -10.92
C ALA A 52 4.40 -13.69 -10.88
N HIS A 53 3.72 -14.82 -10.98
CA HIS A 53 2.25 -14.85 -10.89
C HIS A 53 1.75 -14.46 -9.50
N ILE A 54 2.35 -15.00 -8.45
CA ILE A 54 1.99 -14.68 -7.05
C ILE A 54 2.20 -13.19 -6.77
N LEU A 55 3.32 -12.61 -7.22
CA LEU A 55 3.67 -11.22 -6.96
C LEU A 55 2.95 -10.19 -7.86
N GLN A 56 1.98 -10.57 -8.68
CA GLN A 56 1.16 -9.59 -9.41
C GLN A 56 0.53 -8.57 -8.44
N GLY A 57 0.72 -7.27 -8.74
CA GLY A 57 0.27 -6.17 -7.88
C GLY A 57 1.21 -5.82 -6.71
N VAL A 58 2.29 -6.56 -6.51
CA VAL A 58 3.32 -6.30 -5.50
C VAL A 58 4.49 -5.57 -6.15
N PRO A 59 5.05 -4.50 -5.55
CA PRO A 59 6.25 -3.85 -6.07
C PRO A 59 7.46 -4.78 -5.94
N ILE A 60 8.14 -5.02 -7.06
CA ILE A 60 9.31 -5.90 -7.15
C ILE A 60 10.49 -5.21 -7.85
N TYR A 61 11.70 -5.69 -7.61
CA TYR A 61 12.88 -5.27 -8.38
C TYR A 61 13.89 -6.42 -8.55
N GLY A 62 14.66 -6.38 -9.67
CA GLY A 62 15.62 -7.44 -10.00
C GLY A 62 16.98 -7.25 -9.36
N GLY A 63 17.45 -6.03 -9.21
CA GLY A 63 18.77 -5.71 -8.69
C GLY A 63 19.94 -6.28 -9.53
N THR A 64 21.13 -6.34 -8.92
CA THR A 64 22.36 -6.83 -9.54
C THR A 64 22.68 -8.29 -9.22
N VAL A 65 22.00 -8.86 -8.21
CA VAL A 65 22.24 -10.25 -7.77
C VAL A 65 21.71 -11.23 -8.82
N ARG A 66 22.60 -12.09 -9.32
CA ARG A 66 22.22 -13.17 -10.25
C ARG A 66 21.78 -14.41 -9.50
N GLY A 67 20.51 -14.75 -9.60
CA GLY A 67 19.89 -15.89 -8.94
C GLY A 67 18.53 -15.53 -8.36
N GLU A 68 17.80 -16.55 -7.92
CA GLU A 68 16.50 -16.39 -7.28
C GLU A 68 16.70 -16.02 -5.81
N LEU A 69 16.15 -14.88 -5.41
CA LEU A 69 16.12 -14.36 -4.04
C LEU A 69 14.75 -14.49 -3.37
N CYS A 70 13.70 -14.64 -4.16
CA CYS A 70 12.35 -14.83 -3.67
C CYS A 70 11.73 -16.08 -4.28
N THR A 71 11.51 -17.10 -3.45
CA THR A 71 10.85 -18.34 -3.84
C THR A 71 9.33 -18.18 -3.90
N PRO A 72 8.58 -19.09 -4.56
CA PRO A 72 7.11 -19.05 -4.54
C PRO A 72 6.50 -19.03 -3.14
N THR A 73 7.06 -19.83 -2.20
CA THR A 73 6.62 -19.84 -0.79
C THR A 73 6.82 -18.50 -0.12
N GLY A 74 8.01 -17.89 -0.25
CA GLY A 74 8.31 -16.57 0.29
C GLY A 74 7.43 -15.49 -0.32
N ALA A 75 7.20 -15.54 -1.64
CA ALA A 75 6.29 -14.64 -2.35
C ALA A 75 4.86 -14.72 -1.82
N ALA A 76 4.35 -15.93 -1.59
CA ALA A 76 3.01 -16.14 -1.07
C ALA A 76 2.86 -15.58 0.36
N LEU A 77 3.82 -15.86 1.22
CA LEU A 77 3.83 -15.38 2.61
C LEU A 77 3.88 -13.85 2.69
N ILE A 78 4.84 -13.22 1.98
CA ILE A 78 4.96 -11.77 2.03
C ILE A 78 3.72 -11.07 1.46
N LYS A 79 3.15 -11.58 0.37
CA LYS A 79 1.93 -11.03 -0.22
C LYS A 79 0.71 -11.19 0.68
N HIS A 80 0.65 -12.31 1.44
CA HIS A 80 -0.48 -12.57 2.34
C HIS A 80 -0.46 -11.68 3.57
N PHE A 81 0.71 -11.53 4.20
CA PHE A 81 0.81 -10.81 5.47
C PHE A 81 1.07 -9.31 5.34
N ALA A 82 1.69 -8.85 4.25
CA ALA A 82 1.95 -7.43 4.07
C ALA A 82 0.64 -6.63 3.89
N SER A 83 0.40 -5.70 4.80
CA SER A 83 -0.71 -4.72 4.71
C SER A 83 -0.38 -3.64 3.66
N SER A 84 0.89 -3.31 3.50
CA SER A 84 1.38 -2.33 2.53
C SER A 84 2.85 -2.58 2.15
N PHE A 85 3.26 -1.97 1.03
CA PHE A 85 4.64 -2.02 0.54
C PHE A 85 5.22 -0.60 0.47
N GLY A 86 6.40 -0.40 1.05
CA GLY A 86 7.03 0.91 1.07
C GLY A 86 8.27 0.99 1.97
N PRO A 87 8.72 2.21 2.28
CA PRO A 87 9.81 2.41 3.22
C PRO A 87 9.42 1.99 4.64
N MET A 88 10.42 1.65 5.44
CA MET A 88 10.21 1.37 6.86
C MET A 88 9.59 2.58 7.56
N PRO A 89 8.47 2.42 8.27
CA PRO A 89 7.85 3.52 9.00
C PRO A 89 8.74 3.97 10.16
N ALA A 90 8.56 5.21 10.61
CA ALA A 90 9.17 5.67 11.84
C ALA A 90 8.58 4.88 13.02
N MET A 91 9.43 4.19 13.77
CA MET A 91 9.00 3.31 14.86
C MET A 91 10.06 3.22 15.96
N THR A 92 9.63 2.88 17.15
CA THR A 92 10.53 2.47 18.24
C THR A 92 10.76 0.98 18.09
N LEU A 93 11.99 0.60 17.72
CA LEU A 93 12.36 -0.79 17.48
C LEU A 93 12.44 -1.57 18.79
N GLN A 94 11.75 -2.71 18.86
CA GLN A 94 11.72 -3.61 20.03
C GLN A 94 12.53 -4.88 19.79
N ALA A 95 12.43 -5.46 18.59
CA ALA A 95 13.14 -6.68 18.24
C ALA A 95 13.50 -6.72 16.74
N VAL A 96 14.57 -7.46 16.43
CA VAL A 96 15.01 -7.72 15.05
C VAL A 96 15.28 -9.20 14.89
N GLY A 97 14.70 -9.79 13.84
CA GLY A 97 14.98 -11.16 13.42
C GLY A 97 15.59 -11.21 12.03
N TYR A 98 16.43 -12.21 11.77
CA TYR A 98 17.04 -12.47 10.48
C TYR A 98 16.79 -13.92 10.05
N GLY A 99 16.26 -14.09 8.85
CA GLY A 99 16.15 -15.39 8.19
C GLY A 99 17.16 -15.45 7.04
N MET A 100 18.13 -16.37 7.13
CA MET A 100 19.20 -16.48 6.13
C MET A 100 18.81 -17.45 5.02
N GLY A 101 19.09 -17.08 3.77
CA GLY A 101 19.05 -18.00 2.65
C GLY A 101 20.29 -18.87 2.58
N SER A 102 20.17 -20.04 1.94
CA SER A 102 21.28 -21.02 1.81
C SER A 102 22.30 -20.67 0.72
N LYS A 103 22.01 -19.71 -0.16
CA LYS A 103 22.90 -19.31 -1.25
C LYS A 103 23.78 -18.15 -0.81
N ASP A 104 25.09 -18.24 -1.13
CA ASP A 104 26.03 -17.17 -0.90
C ASP A 104 26.06 -16.21 -2.08
N PHE A 105 25.94 -14.92 -1.78
CA PHE A 105 26.08 -13.81 -2.70
C PHE A 105 27.00 -12.74 -2.10
N GLU A 106 27.48 -11.82 -2.92
CA GLU A 106 28.27 -10.67 -2.44
C GLU A 106 27.49 -9.82 -1.44
N ALA A 107 26.18 -9.67 -1.64
CA ALA A 107 25.28 -9.04 -0.69
C ALA A 107 24.64 -10.09 0.24
N ALA A 108 24.34 -9.72 1.48
CA ALA A 108 23.72 -10.61 2.44
C ALA A 108 22.37 -11.15 1.92
N ASN A 109 22.26 -12.47 1.82
CA ASN A 109 21.04 -13.17 1.43
C ASN A 109 20.18 -13.44 2.66
N CYS A 110 19.47 -12.42 3.11
CA CYS A 110 18.63 -12.54 4.31
C CYS A 110 17.35 -11.72 4.22
N LEU A 111 16.30 -12.23 4.85
CA LEU A 111 15.12 -11.46 5.24
C LEU A 111 15.36 -10.88 6.63
N ARG A 112 15.16 -9.58 6.80
CA ARG A 112 15.19 -8.92 8.10
C ARG A 112 13.77 -8.53 8.50
N ALA A 113 13.31 -9.02 9.63
CA ALA A 113 12.07 -8.63 10.27
C ALA A 113 12.35 -7.69 11.45
N CYS A 114 11.68 -6.56 11.49
CA CYS A 114 11.76 -5.58 12.56
C CYS A 114 10.41 -5.50 13.25
N LEU A 115 10.36 -5.76 14.54
CA LEU A 115 9.19 -5.57 15.38
C LEU A 115 9.37 -4.29 16.20
N GLY A 116 8.35 -3.45 16.26
CA GLY A 116 8.39 -2.22 17.02
C GLY A 116 7.03 -1.53 17.08
N GLU A 117 6.98 -0.45 17.83
CA GLU A 117 5.80 0.39 17.96
C GLU A 117 5.93 1.61 17.07
N THR A 118 4.95 1.82 16.20
CA THR A 118 4.80 3.09 15.50
C THR A 118 4.07 4.06 16.44
N GLN A 119 4.50 5.31 16.45
CA GLN A 119 3.62 6.33 17.01
C GLN A 119 2.35 6.32 16.17
N ALA A 120 1.20 6.21 16.83
CA ALA A 120 -0.08 6.32 16.12
C ALA A 120 -0.02 7.58 15.25
N GLN A 121 0.02 7.40 13.95
CA GLN A 121 -0.13 8.55 13.06
C GLN A 121 -1.49 9.13 13.42
N ALA A 122 -1.49 10.37 13.92
CA ALA A 122 -2.74 11.10 14.09
C ALA A 122 -3.52 10.95 12.79
N ALA A 123 -4.76 10.50 12.90
CA ALA A 123 -5.60 10.27 11.73
C ALA A 123 -5.52 11.50 10.83
N GLN A 124 -4.93 11.36 9.67
CA GLN A 124 -4.81 12.47 8.73
C GLN A 124 -6.15 12.62 8.01
N VAL A 125 -6.60 13.84 7.93
CA VAL A 125 -7.77 14.23 7.15
C VAL A 125 -7.30 15.20 6.08
N CYS A 126 -7.68 14.94 4.84
CA CYS A 126 -7.48 15.87 3.73
C CYS A 126 -8.68 16.80 3.63
N GLU A 127 -8.43 18.11 3.59
CA GLU A 127 -9.44 19.11 3.26
C GLU A 127 -9.34 19.43 1.77
N LEU A 128 -10.46 19.24 1.06
CA LEU A 128 -10.63 19.60 -0.35
C LEU A 128 -11.60 20.78 -0.39
N ALA A 129 -11.18 21.90 -0.95
CA ALA A 129 -12.02 23.09 -1.01
C ALA A 129 -12.02 23.70 -2.41
N CYS A 130 -13.16 24.18 -2.86
CA CYS A 130 -13.30 24.97 -4.07
C CYS A 130 -14.27 26.15 -3.89
N ASN A 131 -14.01 27.24 -4.61
CA ASN A 131 -14.79 28.46 -4.54
C ASN A 131 -15.70 28.57 -5.78
N LEU A 132 -16.99 28.81 -5.56
CA LEU A 132 -18.03 28.77 -6.57
C LEU A 132 -18.85 30.09 -6.53
N ASP A 133 -18.99 30.77 -7.67
CA ASP A 133 -19.81 32.00 -7.79
C ASP A 133 -20.88 31.92 -8.90
N ASP A 134 -21.01 30.76 -9.54
CA ASP A 134 -21.88 30.55 -10.71
C ASP A 134 -22.72 29.26 -10.65
N MET A 135 -22.85 28.62 -9.47
CA MET A 135 -23.70 27.45 -9.28
C MET A 135 -25.04 27.81 -8.62
N THR A 136 -26.08 27.09 -9.06
CA THR A 136 -27.37 27.13 -8.37
C THR A 136 -27.35 26.34 -7.05
N GLY A 137 -28.21 26.67 -6.09
CA GLY A 137 -28.31 25.91 -4.84
C GLY A 137 -28.65 24.44 -5.05
N GLU A 138 -29.49 24.12 -6.06
CA GLU A 138 -29.83 22.73 -6.42
C GLU A 138 -28.64 21.97 -6.94
N ALA A 139 -27.83 22.55 -7.85
CA ALA A 139 -26.63 21.93 -8.38
C ALA A 139 -25.59 21.73 -7.28
N LEU A 140 -25.44 22.69 -6.36
CA LEU A 140 -24.57 22.58 -5.21
C LEU A 140 -25.02 21.48 -4.25
N GLY A 141 -26.32 21.36 -3.97
CA GLY A 141 -26.88 20.29 -3.16
C GLY A 141 -26.61 18.91 -3.78
N TYR A 142 -26.80 18.76 -5.08
CA TYR A 142 -26.49 17.55 -5.81
C TYR A 142 -24.99 17.19 -5.71
N ALA A 143 -24.09 18.16 -5.87
CA ALA A 143 -22.65 17.90 -5.72
C ALA A 143 -22.31 17.40 -4.31
N GLN A 144 -22.90 17.97 -3.27
CA GLN A 144 -22.71 17.52 -1.89
C GLN A 144 -23.20 16.07 -1.69
N GLU A 145 -24.38 15.71 -2.22
CA GLU A 145 -24.89 14.33 -2.15
C GLU A 145 -23.94 13.33 -2.79
N ARG A 146 -23.38 13.66 -3.97
CA ARG A 146 -22.40 12.79 -4.65
C ARG A 146 -21.13 12.57 -3.82
N LEU A 147 -20.66 13.61 -3.13
CA LEU A 147 -19.49 13.50 -2.26
C LEU A 147 -19.78 12.63 -1.02
N TRP A 148 -20.95 12.79 -0.41
CA TRP A 148 -21.40 11.94 0.70
C TRP A 148 -21.50 10.46 0.29
N GLU A 149 -22.14 10.17 -0.83
CA GLU A 149 -22.26 8.79 -1.35
C GLU A 149 -20.91 8.16 -1.69
N ALA A 150 -19.93 8.97 -2.09
CA ALA A 150 -18.58 8.53 -2.35
C ALA A 150 -17.72 8.33 -1.08
N GLY A 151 -18.26 8.56 0.10
CA GLY A 151 -17.61 8.28 1.39
C GLY A 151 -16.80 9.44 1.97
N ALA A 152 -17.17 10.69 1.64
CA ALA A 152 -16.62 11.85 2.33
C ALA A 152 -16.86 11.76 3.84
N LEU A 153 -15.91 12.23 4.63
CA LEU A 153 -16.03 12.29 6.09
C LEU A 153 -16.96 13.41 6.54
N ASP A 154 -16.92 14.54 5.83
CA ASP A 154 -17.82 15.66 6.00
C ASP A 154 -17.87 16.49 4.72
N VAL A 155 -19.02 17.15 4.47
CA VAL A 155 -19.21 18.06 3.35
C VAL A 155 -20.04 19.24 3.82
N TYR A 156 -19.50 20.43 3.68
CA TYR A 156 -20.20 21.64 4.09
C TYR A 156 -19.89 22.83 3.18
N THR A 157 -20.67 23.89 3.31
CA THR A 157 -20.48 25.11 2.54
C THR A 157 -20.29 26.32 3.45
N THR A 158 -19.46 27.25 3.00
CA THR A 158 -19.23 28.53 3.68
C THR A 158 -19.47 29.68 2.70
N ALA A 159 -20.24 30.67 3.10
CA ALA A 159 -20.43 31.86 2.31
C ALA A 159 -19.15 32.69 2.26
N ILE A 160 -18.71 33.07 1.06
CA ILE A 160 -17.48 33.83 0.82
C ILE A 160 -17.71 35.04 -0.10
N GLY A 161 -16.85 36.03 0.02
CA GLY A 161 -16.75 37.12 -0.95
C GLY A 161 -15.67 36.83 -1.99
N MET A 162 -16.03 36.89 -3.29
CA MET A 162 -15.11 36.64 -4.39
C MET A 162 -14.69 37.93 -5.09
N LYS A 163 -13.78 37.81 -6.07
CA LYS A 163 -13.29 38.94 -6.88
C LYS A 163 -14.44 39.78 -7.46
N LYS A 164 -14.26 41.06 -7.59
CA LYS A 164 -15.25 42.05 -8.10
C LYS A 164 -16.51 42.18 -7.23
N GLY A 165 -16.38 41.86 -5.92
CA GLY A 165 -17.49 41.98 -4.97
C GLY A 165 -18.61 40.98 -5.15
N ARG A 166 -18.39 39.84 -5.85
CA ARG A 166 -19.41 38.81 -6.04
C ARG A 166 -19.56 37.95 -4.79
N PRO A 167 -20.79 37.64 -4.38
CA PRO A 167 -21.02 36.62 -3.38
C PRO A 167 -20.67 35.25 -3.99
N GLY A 168 -20.13 34.38 -3.21
CA GLY A 168 -19.81 33.00 -3.60
C GLY A 168 -19.94 32.03 -2.43
N VAL A 169 -19.76 30.78 -2.72
CA VAL A 169 -19.80 29.69 -1.76
C VAL A 169 -18.49 28.89 -1.88
N MET A 170 -17.85 28.65 -0.77
CA MET A 170 -16.78 27.66 -0.69
C MET A 170 -17.40 26.31 -0.32
N LEU A 171 -17.26 25.34 -1.21
CA LEU A 171 -17.60 23.94 -0.94
C LEU A 171 -16.37 23.25 -0.35
N THR A 172 -16.51 22.69 0.85
CA THR A 172 -15.45 21.95 1.54
C THR A 172 -15.85 20.51 1.73
N CYS A 173 -14.93 19.59 1.43
CA CYS A 173 -15.07 18.16 1.63
C CYS A 173 -13.90 17.63 2.45
N LEU A 174 -14.17 16.98 3.57
CA LEU A 174 -13.19 16.27 4.37
C LEU A 174 -13.11 14.82 3.91
N ALA A 175 -11.90 14.34 3.67
CA ALA A 175 -11.64 13.03 3.09
C ALA A 175 -10.54 12.28 3.84
N ARG A 176 -10.59 10.95 3.83
CA ARG A 176 -9.41 10.16 4.16
C ARG A 176 -8.35 10.34 3.07
N PRO A 177 -7.04 10.31 3.39
CA PRO A 177 -5.97 10.52 2.40
C PRO A 177 -6.10 9.62 1.17
N GLU A 178 -6.47 8.36 1.35
CA GLU A 178 -6.62 7.38 0.28
C GLU A 178 -7.81 7.66 -0.66
N GLN A 179 -8.81 8.43 -0.20
CA GLN A 179 -10.00 8.81 -0.96
C GLN A 179 -9.91 10.21 -1.55
N ALA A 180 -8.96 11.03 -1.10
CA ALA A 180 -8.87 12.45 -1.45
C ALA A 180 -8.84 12.70 -2.96
N LYS A 181 -8.09 11.90 -3.72
CA LYS A 181 -8.00 12.04 -5.18
C LYS A 181 -9.35 11.78 -5.87
N ALA A 182 -10.04 10.70 -5.50
CA ALA A 182 -11.32 10.34 -6.09
C ALA A 182 -12.41 11.38 -5.78
N LEU A 183 -12.43 11.89 -4.54
CA LEU A 183 -13.37 12.94 -4.12
C LEU A 183 -13.05 14.29 -4.78
N ALA A 184 -11.77 14.63 -4.98
CA ALA A 184 -11.39 15.82 -5.74
C ALA A 184 -11.86 15.74 -7.21
N GLU A 185 -11.71 14.58 -7.86
CA GLU A 185 -12.21 14.35 -9.22
C GLU A 185 -13.74 14.47 -9.30
N LEU A 186 -14.48 14.02 -8.28
CA LEU A 186 -15.92 14.20 -8.18
C LEU A 186 -16.31 15.69 -7.99
N MET A 187 -15.58 16.42 -7.14
CA MET A 187 -15.78 17.86 -6.98
C MET A 187 -15.63 18.57 -8.32
N LEU A 188 -14.55 18.35 -9.04
CA LEU A 188 -14.32 18.95 -10.36
C LEU A 188 -15.37 18.56 -11.40
N ARG A 189 -15.94 17.36 -11.32
CA ARG A 189 -16.96 16.89 -12.27
C ARG A 189 -18.33 17.50 -12.02
N HIS A 190 -18.68 17.76 -10.77
CA HIS A 190 -20.02 18.20 -10.36
C HIS A 190 -20.08 19.66 -9.93
N THR A 191 -18.98 20.40 -10.07
CA THR A 191 -18.92 21.85 -9.84
C THR A 191 -18.41 22.58 -11.08
N THR A 192 -18.49 23.90 -11.04
CA THR A 192 -17.99 24.80 -12.10
C THR A 192 -16.54 25.23 -11.87
N THR A 193 -15.86 24.61 -10.95
CA THR A 193 -14.44 24.88 -10.62
C THR A 193 -13.51 24.32 -11.68
#